data_6776334b5f55bcb7b0903476c4a0ad63
#
_entry.id   6776334b5f55bcb7b0903476c4a0ad63
#
_cell.length_a   1.000
_cell.length_b   1.000
_cell.length_c   1.000
_cell.angle_alpha   90.00
_cell.angle_beta   90.00
_cell.angle_gamma   90.00
#
_symmetry.space_group_name_H-M   'P 1'
#
loop_
_entity.id
_entity.type
_entity.pdbx_description
1 polymer ?
#
loop_
_entity_poly.entity_id
_entity_poly.type
_entity_poly.pdbx_seq_one_letter_code
_entity_poly.pdbx_strand_id
1 'polypeptide(L)'
;MRLDVSFLPAAAAAFLLIFARVGTMVMLLPGLGEITVPVRIRLTVALVLAAILLPLHRNAYAVNLALPGPVMATLFQELLIGAVLGLTARLTISALQVAGSVVAQQLGLGFVTAVDPTQGQQGVIVGNFLSLLGVTLIFATDMHHLVIGALNDSYTLFRPGEVPVLATSPTS
;
A
#
# COMPACT_ATOMS: atom_id res chain seq x y z
N MET A 1 28.99 25.75 20.23
CA MET A 1 27.62 25.46 19.75
C MET A 1 27.36 24.00 20.03
N ARG A 2 26.60 23.65 21.11
CA ARG A 2 26.29 22.25 21.41
C ARG A 2 25.05 21.90 20.56
N LEU A 3 25.21 21.01 19.59
CA LEU A 3 24.09 20.45 18.84
C LEU A 3 23.29 19.56 19.81
N ASP A 4 22.09 19.97 20.14
CA ASP A 4 21.19 19.16 20.95
C ASP A 4 20.64 18.04 20.06
N VAL A 5 21.15 16.84 20.25
CA VAL A 5 20.78 15.62 19.47
C VAL A 5 19.70 14.79 20.17
N SER A 6 19.10 15.30 21.24
CA SER A 6 18.07 14.58 22.03
C SER A 6 16.80 14.25 21.22
N PHE A 7 16.54 14.97 20.12
CA PHE A 7 15.40 14.71 19.21
C PHE A 7 15.66 13.53 18.24
N LEU A 8 16.92 13.10 18.08
CA LEU A 8 17.30 12.11 17.06
C LEU A 8 16.61 10.75 17.23
N PRO A 9 16.55 10.17 18.46
CA PRO A 9 15.87 8.88 18.66
C PRO A 9 14.38 8.94 18.34
N ALA A 10 13.69 10.03 18.71
CA ALA A 10 12.27 10.21 18.42
C ALA A 10 12.02 10.38 16.91
N ALA A 11 12.86 11.15 16.22
CA ALA A 11 12.76 11.33 14.77
C ALA A 11 13.04 10.03 14.02
N ALA A 12 14.03 9.24 14.47
CA ALA A 12 14.33 7.94 13.87
C ALA A 12 13.18 6.93 14.07
N ALA A 13 12.58 6.90 15.25
CA ALA A 13 11.41 6.06 15.53
C ALA A 13 10.20 6.47 14.67
N ALA A 14 9.90 7.77 14.60
CA ALA A 14 8.84 8.28 13.73
C ALA A 14 9.09 7.91 12.27
N PHE A 15 10.33 8.04 11.78
CA PHE A 15 10.70 7.64 10.42
C PHE A 15 10.45 6.16 10.16
N LEU A 16 10.85 5.28 11.10
CA LEU A 16 10.65 3.84 10.96
C LEU A 16 9.16 3.47 10.95
N LEU A 17 8.34 4.11 11.77
CA LEU A 17 6.89 3.88 11.82
C LEU A 17 6.21 4.38 10.54
N ILE A 18 6.57 5.57 10.05
CA ILE A 18 6.09 6.08 8.75
C ILE A 18 6.52 5.14 7.62
N PHE A 19 7.78 4.71 7.64
CA PHE A 19 8.30 3.76 6.65
C PHE A 19 7.56 2.42 6.70
N ALA A 20 7.14 1.94 7.87
CA ALA A 20 6.34 0.72 7.99
C ALA A 20 4.99 0.85 7.25
N ARG A 21 4.25 1.95 7.43
CA ARG A 21 2.99 2.22 6.72
C ARG A 21 3.20 2.34 5.21
N VAL A 22 4.09 3.24 4.80
CA VAL A 22 4.39 3.52 3.39
C VAL A 22 4.96 2.30 2.68
N GLY A 23 5.91 1.61 3.32
CA GLY A 23 6.57 0.44 2.76
C GLY A 23 5.58 -0.69 2.51
N THR A 24 4.72 -1.00 3.48
CA THR A 24 3.68 -2.03 3.32
C THR A 24 2.72 -1.68 2.18
N MET A 25 2.28 -0.42 2.11
CA MET A 25 1.44 0.05 1.02
C MET A 25 2.13 -0.10 -0.34
N VAL A 26 3.37 0.40 -0.50
CA VAL A 26 4.14 0.34 -1.76
C VAL A 26 4.39 -1.10 -2.21
N MET A 27 4.63 -2.03 -1.27
CA MET A 27 4.82 -3.45 -1.59
C MET A 27 3.56 -4.12 -2.15
N LEU A 28 2.38 -3.60 -1.83
CA LEU A 28 1.09 -4.15 -2.26
C LEU A 28 0.48 -3.39 -3.45
N LEU A 29 0.94 -2.16 -3.74
CA LEU A 29 0.43 -1.32 -4.82
C LEU A 29 0.59 -2.01 -6.18
N PRO A 30 -0.47 -2.05 -7.01
CA PRO A 30 -0.36 -2.57 -8.38
C PRO A 30 0.61 -1.71 -9.20
N GLY A 31 1.38 -2.36 -10.06
CA GLY A 31 2.45 -1.74 -10.83
C GLY A 31 3.78 -1.68 -10.09
N LEU A 32 3.83 -1.25 -8.83
CA LEU A 32 5.06 -1.25 -8.02
C LEU A 32 5.27 -2.58 -7.29
N GLY A 33 4.20 -3.20 -6.79
CA GLY A 33 4.25 -4.48 -6.05
C GLY A 33 4.48 -5.72 -6.92
N GLU A 34 4.59 -5.58 -8.24
CA GLU A 34 4.77 -6.69 -9.17
C GLU A 34 6.16 -7.32 -9.07
N ILE A 35 6.25 -8.63 -9.36
CA ILE A 35 7.51 -9.40 -9.30
C ILE A 35 8.56 -8.85 -10.26
N THR A 36 8.12 -8.23 -11.35
CA THR A 36 8.97 -7.61 -12.38
C THR A 36 9.74 -6.40 -11.88
N VAL A 37 9.25 -5.73 -10.83
CA VAL A 37 9.90 -4.55 -10.26
C VAL A 37 10.94 -4.98 -9.22
N PRO A 38 12.23 -4.67 -9.40
CA PRO A 38 13.28 -4.99 -8.44
C PRO A 38 12.95 -4.43 -7.04
N VAL A 39 13.20 -5.24 -6.01
CA VAL A 39 12.95 -4.85 -4.60
C VAL A 39 13.66 -3.54 -4.23
N ARG A 40 14.84 -3.30 -4.81
CA ARG A 40 15.61 -2.05 -4.57
C ARG A 40 14.81 -0.81 -4.97
N ILE A 41 14.12 -0.83 -6.11
CA ILE A 41 13.29 0.29 -6.57
C ILE A 41 12.14 0.52 -5.60
N ARG A 42 11.43 -0.54 -5.19
CA ARG A 42 10.33 -0.44 -4.21
C ARG A 42 10.80 0.14 -2.89
N LEU A 43 11.92 -0.34 -2.36
CA LEU A 43 12.52 0.19 -1.13
C LEU A 43 12.91 1.66 -1.27
N THR A 44 13.54 2.05 -2.39
CA THR A 44 13.92 3.44 -2.63
C THR A 44 12.70 4.35 -2.67
N VAL A 45 11.64 3.96 -3.38
CA VAL A 45 10.37 4.72 -3.43
C VAL A 45 9.76 4.85 -2.03
N ALA A 46 9.69 3.74 -1.28
CA ALA A 46 9.16 3.76 0.08
C ALA A 46 9.99 4.65 1.03
N LEU A 47 11.33 4.61 0.94
CA LEU A 47 12.22 5.44 1.75
C LEU A 47 12.06 6.93 1.41
N VAL A 48 12.01 7.28 0.11
CA VAL A 48 11.84 8.66 -0.34
C VAL A 48 10.48 9.22 0.11
N LEU A 49 9.40 8.46 -0.07
CA LEU A 49 8.08 8.86 0.39
C LEU A 49 8.04 9.02 1.92
N ALA A 50 8.62 8.09 2.67
CA ALA A 50 8.70 8.19 4.13
C ALA A 50 9.51 9.42 4.57
N ALA A 51 10.59 9.75 3.87
CA ALA A 51 11.39 10.94 4.15
C ALA A 51 10.63 12.25 3.88
N ILE A 52 9.82 12.29 2.82
CA ILE A 52 8.95 13.45 2.49
C ILE A 52 7.84 13.60 3.53
N LEU A 53 7.24 12.51 3.99
CA LEU A 53 6.15 12.51 4.98
C LEU A 53 6.62 12.79 6.41
N LEU A 54 7.91 12.52 6.70
CA LEU A 54 8.45 12.71 8.05
C LEU A 54 8.22 14.12 8.61
N PRO A 55 8.57 15.22 7.92
CA PRO A 55 8.35 16.56 8.46
C PRO A 55 6.87 16.91 8.67
N LEU A 56 5.96 16.28 7.90
CA LEU A 56 4.52 16.52 8.00
C LEU A 56 3.90 15.82 9.22
N HIS A 57 4.36 14.58 9.49
CA HIS A 57 3.67 13.70 10.44
C HIS A 57 4.49 13.32 11.68
N ARG A 58 5.76 13.77 11.81
CA ARG A 58 6.60 13.41 12.96
C ARG A 58 5.96 13.73 14.32
N ASN A 59 5.18 14.80 14.41
CA ASN A 59 4.54 15.24 15.65
C ASN A 59 3.33 14.36 16.05
N ALA A 60 2.81 13.54 15.12
CA ALA A 60 1.76 12.58 15.40
C ALA A 60 2.27 11.35 16.17
N TYR A 61 3.59 11.12 16.18
CA TYR A 61 4.22 9.97 16.81
C TYR A 61 4.80 10.32 18.19
N ALA A 62 3.91 10.53 19.17
CA ALA A 62 4.30 10.73 20.57
C ALA A 62 4.43 9.38 21.31
N VAL A 63 5.21 8.43 20.75
CA VAL A 63 5.35 7.09 21.33
C VAL A 63 6.46 7.10 22.38
N ASN A 64 6.15 6.53 23.58
CA ASN A 64 7.16 6.34 24.61
C ASN A 64 8.11 5.20 24.22
N LEU A 65 9.32 5.56 23.77
CA LEU A 65 10.34 4.61 23.31
C LEU A 65 10.92 3.74 24.44
N ALA A 66 10.70 4.10 25.69
CA ALA A 66 11.17 3.31 26.84
C ALA A 66 10.36 2.03 27.05
N LEU A 67 9.15 1.94 26.48
CA LEU A 67 8.25 0.80 26.63
C LEU A 67 8.11 0.07 25.29
N PRO A 68 8.56 -1.18 25.18
CA PRO A 68 8.50 -1.92 23.92
C PRO A 68 7.06 -2.27 23.49
N GLY A 69 6.12 -2.44 24.43
CA GLY A 69 4.73 -2.78 24.12
C GLY A 69 4.01 -1.76 23.25
N PRO A 70 3.93 -0.48 23.65
CA PRO A 70 3.33 0.58 22.83
C PRO A 70 3.99 0.73 21.46
N VAL A 71 5.32 0.61 21.37
CA VAL A 71 6.04 0.69 20.10
C VAL A 71 5.63 -0.43 19.14
N MET A 72 5.56 -1.67 19.65
CA MET A 72 5.11 -2.83 18.88
C MET A 72 3.65 -2.70 18.43
N ALA A 73 2.77 -2.24 19.31
CA ALA A 73 1.37 -2.00 18.97
C ALA A 73 1.21 -0.96 17.86
N THR A 74 1.92 0.17 17.98
CA THR A 74 1.91 1.21 16.93
C THR A 74 2.50 0.69 15.62
N LEU A 75 3.59 -0.06 15.65
CA LEU A 75 4.19 -0.67 14.47
C LEU A 75 3.20 -1.59 13.76
N PHE A 76 2.51 -2.46 14.52
CA PHE A 76 1.51 -3.35 13.96
C PHE A 76 0.33 -2.58 13.35
N GLN A 77 -0.13 -1.52 14.00
CA GLN A 77 -1.15 -0.61 13.48
C GLN A 77 -0.72 0.01 12.15
N GLU A 78 0.51 0.53 12.06
CA GLU A 78 1.07 1.11 10.85
C GLU A 78 1.11 0.12 9.68
N LEU A 79 1.57 -1.11 9.95
CA LEU A 79 1.59 -2.19 8.97
C LEU A 79 0.18 -2.54 8.48
N LEU A 80 -0.80 -2.63 9.38
CA LEU A 80 -2.18 -2.94 9.02
C LEU A 80 -2.80 -1.85 8.15
N ILE A 81 -2.62 -0.58 8.50
CA ILE A 81 -3.16 0.55 7.71
C ILE A 81 -2.52 0.58 6.32
N GLY A 82 -1.19 0.43 6.24
CA GLY A 82 -0.49 0.32 4.96
C GLY A 82 -0.98 -0.85 4.11
N ALA A 83 -1.23 -2.01 4.75
CA ALA A 83 -1.77 -3.19 4.09
C ALA A 83 -3.20 -2.95 3.56
N VAL A 84 -4.08 -2.34 4.33
CA VAL A 84 -5.46 -2.03 3.89
C VAL A 84 -5.44 -1.11 2.68
N LEU A 85 -4.64 -0.04 2.69
CA LEU A 85 -4.52 0.89 1.57
C LEU A 85 -3.97 0.19 0.32
N GLY A 86 -2.88 -0.56 0.46
CA GLY A 86 -2.26 -1.28 -0.66
C GLY A 86 -3.15 -2.40 -1.21
N LEU A 87 -3.81 -3.18 -0.33
CA LEU A 87 -4.73 -4.24 -0.74
C LEU A 87 -5.96 -3.69 -1.46
N THR A 88 -6.54 -2.58 -1.03
CA THR A 88 -7.68 -1.95 -1.70
C THR A 88 -7.34 -1.62 -3.15
N ALA A 89 -6.19 -0.97 -3.37
CA ALA A 89 -5.72 -0.68 -4.72
C ALA A 89 -5.45 -1.97 -5.53
N ARG A 90 -4.83 -2.97 -4.90
CA ARG A 90 -4.54 -4.26 -5.54
C ARG A 90 -5.79 -5.02 -5.94
N LEU A 91 -6.80 -5.07 -5.06
CA LEU A 91 -8.07 -5.75 -5.34
C LEU A 91 -8.81 -5.11 -6.52
N THR A 92 -8.74 -3.78 -6.67
CA THR A 92 -9.34 -3.06 -7.80
C THR A 92 -8.73 -3.53 -9.13
N ILE A 93 -7.41 -3.64 -9.22
CA ILE A 93 -6.74 -4.13 -10.45
C ILE A 93 -6.94 -5.65 -10.62
N SER A 94 -6.96 -6.42 -9.54
CA SER A 94 -7.24 -7.86 -9.61
C SER A 94 -8.64 -8.16 -10.15
N ALA A 95 -9.62 -7.29 -9.88
CA ALA A 95 -10.97 -7.42 -10.44
C ALA A 95 -10.95 -7.32 -11.98
N LEU A 96 -10.11 -6.45 -12.56
CA LEU A 96 -9.93 -6.37 -14.02
C LEU A 96 -9.33 -7.66 -14.58
N GLN A 97 -8.39 -8.26 -13.88
CA GLN A 97 -7.79 -9.53 -14.29
C GLN A 97 -8.81 -10.68 -14.29
N VAL A 98 -9.66 -10.75 -13.25
CA VAL A 98 -10.75 -11.72 -13.18
C VAL A 98 -11.77 -11.47 -14.28
N ALA A 99 -12.18 -10.23 -14.51
CA ALA A 99 -13.08 -9.89 -15.60
C ALA A 99 -12.52 -10.32 -16.96
N GLY A 100 -11.22 -10.09 -17.20
CA GLY A 100 -10.54 -10.54 -18.42
C GLY A 100 -10.55 -12.05 -18.59
N SER A 101 -10.39 -12.81 -17.52
CA SER A 101 -10.47 -14.28 -17.58
C SER A 101 -11.88 -14.77 -17.93
N VAL A 102 -12.91 -14.12 -17.39
CA VAL A 102 -14.31 -14.42 -17.72
C VAL A 102 -14.61 -14.12 -19.19
N VAL A 103 -14.18 -12.96 -19.70
CA VAL A 103 -14.30 -12.61 -21.11
C VAL A 103 -13.60 -13.63 -22.00
N ALA A 104 -12.38 -14.03 -21.65
CA ALA A 104 -11.62 -15.05 -22.40
C ALA A 104 -12.38 -16.39 -22.46
N GLN A 105 -13.02 -16.81 -21.37
CA GLN A 105 -13.84 -18.03 -21.36
C GLN A 105 -15.06 -17.91 -22.26
N GLN A 106 -15.76 -16.76 -22.25
CA GLN A 106 -16.94 -16.52 -23.11
C GLN A 106 -16.57 -16.47 -24.59
N LEU A 107 -15.35 -16.02 -24.94
CA LEU A 107 -14.82 -16.06 -26.30
C LEU A 107 -14.38 -17.46 -26.75
N GLY A 108 -14.56 -18.48 -25.93
CA GLY A 108 -14.16 -19.86 -26.25
C GLY A 108 -12.66 -20.13 -26.13
N LEU A 109 -11.87 -19.13 -25.68
CA LEU A 109 -10.42 -19.32 -25.49
C LEU A 109 -10.12 -20.32 -24.35
N GLY A 110 -11.07 -20.56 -23.46
CA GLY A 110 -10.99 -21.58 -22.41
C GLY A 110 -11.00 -23.00 -22.97
N PHE A 111 -11.54 -23.26 -24.18
CA PHE A 111 -11.53 -24.59 -24.80
C PHE A 111 -10.11 -25.05 -25.15
N VAL A 112 -9.25 -24.13 -25.53
CA VAL A 112 -7.84 -24.42 -25.86
C VAL A 112 -7.09 -24.98 -24.65
N THR A 113 -7.42 -24.55 -23.44
CA THR A 113 -6.80 -25.06 -22.20
C THR A 113 -7.24 -26.49 -21.86
N ALA A 114 -8.45 -26.89 -22.30
CA ALA A 114 -8.94 -28.23 -22.10
C ALA A 114 -8.30 -29.25 -23.06
N VAL A 115 -7.87 -28.80 -24.25
CA VAL A 115 -7.22 -29.65 -25.27
C VAL A 115 -5.72 -29.74 -25.06
N ASP A 116 -5.07 -28.65 -24.68
CA ASP A 116 -3.64 -28.61 -24.40
C ASP A 116 -3.35 -27.82 -23.11
N PRO A 117 -3.11 -28.50 -21.98
CA PRO A 117 -2.81 -27.84 -20.72
C PRO A 117 -1.53 -26.97 -20.74
N THR A 118 -0.62 -27.23 -21.69
CA THR A 118 0.62 -26.44 -21.83
C THR A 118 0.36 -25.06 -22.42
N GLN A 119 -0.77 -24.89 -23.13
CA GLN A 119 -1.23 -23.62 -23.68
C GLN A 119 -2.24 -22.88 -22.78
N GLY A 120 -2.40 -23.31 -21.53
CA GLY A 120 -3.33 -22.75 -20.54
C GLY A 120 -3.20 -21.28 -20.22
N GLN A 121 -2.25 -20.58 -20.86
CA GLN A 121 -1.99 -19.16 -20.65
C GLN A 121 -2.87 -18.21 -21.49
N GLN A 122 -3.65 -18.69 -22.44
CA GLN A 122 -4.41 -17.81 -23.34
C GLN A 122 -5.54 -17.03 -22.60
N GLY A 123 -6.21 -17.66 -21.62
CA GLY A 123 -7.15 -16.96 -20.76
C GLY A 123 -6.51 -15.90 -19.87
N VAL A 124 -5.26 -16.14 -19.50
CA VAL A 124 -4.44 -15.20 -18.69
C VAL A 124 -4.01 -13.97 -19.51
N ILE A 125 -3.84 -14.12 -20.84
CA ILE A 125 -3.41 -13.01 -21.71
C ILE A 125 -4.42 -11.86 -21.69
N VAL A 126 -5.72 -12.14 -21.80
CA VAL A 126 -6.77 -11.11 -21.77
C VAL A 126 -6.82 -10.43 -20.39
N GLY A 127 -6.72 -11.22 -19.32
CA GLY A 127 -6.66 -10.70 -17.95
C GLY A 127 -5.45 -9.80 -17.71
N ASN A 128 -4.27 -10.23 -18.17
CA ASN A 128 -3.04 -9.43 -18.08
C ASN A 128 -3.12 -8.15 -18.91
N PHE A 129 -3.71 -8.21 -20.11
CA PHE A 129 -3.93 -7.03 -20.94
C PHE A 129 -4.84 -6.01 -20.22
N LEU A 130 -5.97 -6.45 -19.66
CA LEU A 130 -6.86 -5.56 -18.92
C LEU A 130 -6.20 -4.99 -17.65
N SER A 131 -5.42 -5.78 -16.93
CA SER A 131 -4.67 -5.29 -15.77
C SER A 131 -3.63 -4.23 -16.16
N LEU A 132 -2.89 -4.47 -17.24
CA LEU A 132 -1.90 -3.52 -17.76
C LEU A 132 -2.59 -2.22 -18.22
N LEU A 133 -3.71 -2.34 -18.91
CA LEU A 133 -4.53 -1.21 -19.33
C LEU A 133 -5.05 -0.44 -18.11
N GLY A 134 -5.52 -1.11 -17.06
CA GLY A 134 -5.94 -0.49 -15.82
C GLY A 134 -4.83 0.30 -15.14
N VAL A 135 -3.64 -0.30 -15.00
CA VAL A 135 -2.47 0.38 -14.43
C VAL A 135 -2.08 1.59 -15.29
N THR A 136 -2.06 1.43 -16.62
CA THR A 136 -1.73 2.52 -17.55
C THR A 136 -2.73 3.68 -17.42
N LEU A 137 -4.03 3.37 -17.30
CA LEU A 137 -5.07 4.39 -17.11
C LEU A 137 -4.89 5.15 -15.79
N ILE A 138 -4.55 4.48 -14.69
CA ILE A 138 -4.27 5.12 -13.40
C ILE A 138 -3.17 6.18 -13.55
N PHE A 139 -2.11 5.87 -14.29
CA PHE A 139 -1.02 6.83 -14.53
C PHE A 139 -1.40 7.91 -15.56
N ALA A 140 -2.11 7.55 -16.63
CA ALA A 140 -2.52 8.48 -17.67
C ALA A 140 -3.57 9.50 -17.20
N THR A 141 -4.37 9.15 -16.21
CA THR A 141 -5.41 10.03 -15.63
C THR A 141 -4.97 10.70 -14.34
N ASP A 142 -3.68 10.64 -13.99
CA ASP A 142 -3.12 11.20 -12.76
C ASP A 142 -3.75 10.68 -11.45
N MET A 143 -4.49 9.58 -11.49
CA MET A 143 -5.11 8.96 -10.32
C MET A 143 -4.08 8.47 -9.28
N HIS A 144 -2.82 8.31 -9.65
CA HIS A 144 -1.74 8.01 -8.73
C HIS A 144 -1.57 9.11 -7.64
N HIS A 145 -1.93 10.37 -7.93
CA HIS A 145 -1.97 11.43 -6.93
C HIS A 145 -3.04 11.20 -5.86
N LEU A 146 -4.19 10.57 -6.22
CA LEU A 146 -5.21 10.18 -5.24
C LEU A 146 -4.71 9.12 -4.27
N VAL A 147 -3.85 8.23 -4.74
CA VAL A 147 -3.22 7.21 -3.89
C VAL A 147 -2.28 7.85 -2.86
N ILE A 148 -1.50 8.84 -3.28
CA ILE A 148 -0.63 9.63 -2.39
C ILE A 148 -1.47 10.47 -1.43
N GLY A 149 -2.56 11.08 -1.91
CA GLY A 149 -3.53 11.81 -1.10
C GLY A 149 -4.16 10.92 -0.03
N ALA A 150 -4.66 9.74 -0.41
CA ALA A 150 -5.23 8.76 0.51
C ALA A 150 -4.23 8.31 1.58
N LEU A 151 -2.95 8.15 1.22
CA LEU A 151 -1.89 7.86 2.18
C LEU A 151 -1.74 9.00 3.19
N ASN A 152 -1.70 10.25 2.73
CA ASN A 152 -1.62 11.41 3.61
C ASN A 152 -2.84 11.52 4.53
N ASP A 153 -4.05 11.37 3.97
CA ASP A 153 -5.31 11.46 4.71
C ASP A 153 -5.47 10.31 5.73
N SER A 154 -4.82 9.16 5.47
CA SER A 154 -4.81 8.06 6.42
C SER A 154 -4.21 8.42 7.79
N TYR A 155 -3.34 9.43 7.86
CA TYR A 155 -2.77 9.90 9.12
C TYR A 155 -3.76 10.74 9.94
N THR A 156 -4.76 11.34 9.30
CA THR A 156 -5.84 12.07 9.97
C THR A 156 -6.95 11.14 10.44
N LEU A 157 -7.26 10.11 9.64
CA LEU A 157 -8.29 9.12 9.94
C LEU A 157 -7.84 8.09 10.98
N PHE A 158 -6.59 7.64 10.87
CA PHE A 158 -5.99 6.61 11.72
C PHE A 158 -4.73 7.19 12.38
N ARG A 159 -4.93 7.91 13.47
CA ARG A 159 -3.82 8.54 14.20
C ARG A 159 -2.92 7.47 14.80
N PRO A 160 -1.60 7.62 14.70
CA PRO A 160 -0.65 6.69 15.29
C PRO A 160 -0.84 6.56 16.80
N GLY A 161 -0.95 5.32 17.31
CA GLY A 161 -1.09 5.05 18.73
C GLY A 161 -2.50 5.21 19.31
N GLU A 162 -3.47 5.69 18.53
CA GLU A 162 -4.88 5.68 18.93
C GLU A 162 -5.58 4.45 18.36
N VAL A 163 -6.25 3.69 19.22
CA VAL A 163 -7.14 2.61 18.76
C VAL A 163 -8.32 3.29 18.04
N PRO A 164 -8.63 2.94 16.77
CA PRO A 164 -9.79 3.51 16.10
C PRO A 164 -11.04 3.19 16.94
N VAL A 165 -11.56 4.20 17.59
CA VAL A 165 -12.85 4.11 18.27
C VAL A 165 -13.88 3.98 17.17
N LEU A 166 -14.28 2.75 16.86
CA LEU A 166 -15.49 2.50 16.10
C LEU A 166 -16.57 3.28 16.83
N ALA A 167 -17.09 4.32 16.18
CA ALA A 167 -18.02 5.26 16.77
C ALA A 167 -19.12 4.49 17.53
N THR A 168 -18.97 4.42 18.83
CA THR A 168 -20.09 4.10 19.70
C THR A 168 -21.03 5.28 19.52
N SER A 169 -22.17 5.02 18.85
CA SER A 169 -23.26 5.97 18.72
C SER A 169 -23.48 6.67 20.05
N PRO A 170 -23.62 8.01 20.07
CA PRO A 170 -24.01 8.70 21.29
C PRO A 170 -25.38 8.17 21.67
N THR A 171 -25.44 7.39 22.74
CA THR A 171 -26.69 7.09 23.42
C THR A 171 -27.18 8.41 23.99
N SER A 172 -28.20 8.96 23.36
CA SER A 172 -29.05 10.04 23.83
C SER A 172 -29.52 9.84 25.26
#